data_a607b13f68a8b0fed76755a0ee3c04ed
#
_entry.id   a607b13f68a8b0fed76755a0ee3c04ed
#
_cell.length_a   1.000
_cell.length_b   1.000
_cell.length_c   1.000
_cell.angle_alpha   90.00
_cell.angle_beta   90.00
_cell.angle_gamma   90.00
#
_symmetry.space_group_name_H-M   'P 1'
#
loop_
_entity.id
_entity.type
_entity.pdbx_description
1 polymer ?
#
loop_
_entity_poly.entity_id
_entity_poly.type
_entity_poly.pdbx_seq_one_letter_code
_entity_poly.pdbx_strand_id
1 'polypeptide(L)'
;MDKSLYLEKNISQQPAIDLLRSMGYTYISSEDCEAQRGSRYHVLLKDILRGQLRRLNRYAFAGAENEFSAGNIERAMEDLDEPLTDGLVRSSEKIYDALLLGKSYPETVGEGKTLSFNLKYIDWEHPENNLFHVTEEFAVDSRDKLHNARPDIVLFINGIPFAVIECKTPQISVEQAVEQNIRNQQKEYIPPVSYTHLTLPR
;
A
#
# COMPACT_ATOMS: atom_id res chain seq x y z
N MET A 1 16.43 19.51 20.20
CA MET A 1 16.06 19.30 18.78
C MET A 1 17.36 19.10 18.03
N ASP A 2 17.56 17.93 17.45
CA ASP A 2 18.79 17.60 16.74
C ASP A 2 18.87 18.39 15.43
N LYS A 3 19.93 19.19 15.26
CA LYS A 3 20.15 20.00 14.05
C LYS A 3 20.28 19.14 12.79
N SER A 4 20.66 17.86 12.92
CA SER A 4 20.83 16.94 11.79
C SER A 4 19.49 16.55 11.18
N LEU A 5 18.49 16.25 12.00
CA LEU A 5 17.13 15.92 11.57
C LEU A 5 16.45 17.09 10.83
N TYR A 6 16.68 18.33 11.31
CA TYR A 6 16.16 19.51 10.64
C TYR A 6 16.77 19.73 9.25
N LEU A 7 18.06 19.45 9.10
CA LEU A 7 18.76 19.55 7.81
C LEU A 7 18.28 18.48 6.81
N GLU A 8 18.08 17.23 7.23
CA GLU A 8 17.63 16.13 6.38
C GLU A 8 16.21 16.39 5.86
N LYS A 9 15.29 16.78 6.74
CA LYS A 9 13.92 17.12 6.37
C LYS A 9 13.84 18.24 5.32
N ASN A 10 14.62 19.30 5.46
CA ASN A 10 14.56 20.45 4.56
C ASN A 10 15.37 20.26 3.26
N ILE A 11 16.46 19.49 3.29
CA ILE A 11 17.36 19.33 2.14
C ILE A 11 16.94 18.18 1.22
N SER A 12 16.37 17.11 1.76
CA SER A 12 16.06 15.89 0.99
C SER A 12 14.58 15.57 1.00
N GLN A 13 13.95 15.47 2.16
CA GLN A 13 12.58 14.96 2.29
C GLN A 13 11.55 15.93 1.71
N GLN A 14 11.56 17.20 2.10
CA GLN A 14 10.59 18.17 1.60
C GLN A 14 10.70 18.40 0.08
N PRO A 15 11.89 18.59 -0.52
CA PRO A 15 12.03 18.67 -1.98
C PRO A 15 11.53 17.42 -2.71
N ALA A 16 11.71 16.22 -2.14
CA ALA A 16 11.20 14.99 -2.74
C ALA A 16 9.66 14.95 -2.70
N ILE A 17 9.03 15.37 -1.61
CA ILE A 17 7.57 15.48 -1.50
C ILE A 17 7.03 16.51 -2.50
N ASP A 18 7.66 17.67 -2.62
CA ASP A 18 7.24 18.71 -3.55
C ASP A 18 7.36 18.26 -5.02
N LEU A 19 8.42 17.50 -5.34
CA LEU A 19 8.56 16.87 -6.65
C LEU A 19 7.45 15.87 -6.91
N LEU A 20 7.18 14.96 -5.98
CA LEU A 20 6.12 13.96 -6.11
C LEU A 20 4.74 14.62 -6.28
N ARG A 21 4.45 15.68 -5.54
CA ARG A 21 3.23 16.47 -5.72
C ARG A 21 3.15 17.10 -7.13
N SER A 22 4.26 17.61 -7.64
CA SER A 22 4.32 18.14 -9.02
C SER A 22 4.11 17.06 -10.08
N MET A 23 4.41 15.79 -9.76
CA MET A 23 4.16 14.61 -10.60
C MET A 23 2.71 14.07 -10.49
N GLY A 24 1.86 14.69 -9.66
CA GLY A 24 0.45 14.32 -9.53
C GLY A 24 0.09 13.50 -8.28
N TYR A 25 1.04 13.29 -7.36
CA TYR A 25 0.73 12.65 -6.08
C TYR A 25 -0.03 13.62 -5.16
N THR A 26 -1.08 13.11 -4.54
CA THR A 26 -1.80 13.85 -3.49
C THR A 26 -1.13 13.60 -2.14
N TYR A 27 -0.75 14.67 -1.45
CA TYR A 27 -0.17 14.55 -0.10
C TYR A 27 -1.27 14.23 0.93
N ILE A 28 -1.00 13.28 1.80
CA ILE A 28 -1.82 12.94 2.97
C ILE A 28 -0.93 13.06 4.21
N SER A 29 -1.41 13.74 5.25
CA SER A 29 -0.68 13.85 6.52
C SER A 29 -0.52 12.48 7.19
N SER A 30 0.52 12.31 8.01
CA SER A 30 0.70 11.08 8.81
C SER A 30 -0.48 10.84 9.77
N GLU A 31 -1.10 11.90 10.29
CA GLU A 31 -2.28 11.83 11.15
C GLU A 31 -3.51 11.31 10.39
N ASP A 32 -3.77 11.81 9.18
CA ASP A 32 -4.86 11.31 8.33
C ASP A 32 -4.61 9.86 7.92
N CYS A 33 -3.36 9.49 7.64
CA CYS A 33 -3.00 8.10 7.39
C CYS A 33 -3.28 7.21 8.61
N GLU A 34 -2.96 7.64 9.83
CA GLU A 34 -3.27 6.90 11.05
C GLU A 34 -4.78 6.75 11.26
N ALA A 35 -5.56 7.80 11.02
CA ALA A 35 -7.02 7.75 11.10
C ALA A 35 -7.61 6.72 10.14
N GLN A 36 -7.14 6.67 8.90
CA GLN A 36 -7.62 5.71 7.90
C GLN A 36 -7.21 4.26 8.19
N ARG A 37 -6.04 4.04 8.77
CA ARG A 37 -5.56 2.70 9.13
C ARG A 37 -6.26 2.15 10.38
N GLY A 38 -6.67 3.03 11.29
CA GLY A 38 -7.21 2.72 12.61
C GLY A 38 -6.17 2.20 13.60
N SER A 39 -5.00 1.74 13.15
CA SER A 39 -3.90 1.25 13.98
C SER A 39 -2.58 1.27 13.19
N ARG A 40 -1.45 1.46 13.88
CA ARG A 40 -0.11 1.38 13.28
C ARG A 40 0.33 -0.03 12.88
N TYR A 41 -0.46 -1.06 13.24
CA TYR A 41 -0.26 -2.45 12.77
C TYR A 41 -0.77 -2.69 11.35
N HIS A 42 -1.57 -1.77 10.82
CA HIS A 42 -2.11 -1.82 9.47
C HIS A 42 -1.43 -0.77 8.59
N VAL A 43 -1.36 -1.05 7.31
CA VAL A 43 -0.69 -0.17 6.33
C VAL A 43 -1.62 0.33 5.24
N LEU A 44 -2.81 -0.28 5.08
CA LEU A 44 -3.79 0.09 4.08
C LEU A 44 -4.55 1.36 4.48
N LEU A 45 -4.67 2.31 3.58
CA LEU A 45 -5.56 3.48 3.72
C LEU A 45 -6.97 3.05 3.35
N LYS A 46 -7.72 2.55 4.34
CA LYS A 46 -8.94 1.74 4.14
C LYS A 46 -10.05 2.47 3.38
N ASP A 47 -10.26 3.75 3.66
CA ASP A 47 -11.35 4.50 3.00
C ASP A 47 -11.03 4.80 1.54
N ILE A 48 -9.78 5.14 1.24
CA ILE A 48 -9.29 5.31 -0.13
C ILE A 48 -9.39 3.99 -0.88
N LEU A 49 -8.90 2.90 -0.32
CA LEU A 49 -8.93 1.59 -0.94
C LEU A 49 -10.37 1.13 -1.23
N ARG A 50 -11.26 1.22 -0.24
CA ARG A 50 -12.68 0.87 -0.41
C ARG A 50 -13.34 1.67 -1.52
N GLY A 51 -13.11 2.98 -1.56
CA GLY A 51 -13.63 3.86 -2.60
C GLY A 51 -13.13 3.48 -3.99
N GLN A 52 -11.84 3.19 -4.11
CA GLN A 52 -11.22 2.81 -5.37
C GLN A 52 -11.65 1.43 -5.85
N LEU A 53 -11.74 0.43 -4.98
CA LEU A 53 -12.23 -0.89 -5.34
C LEU A 53 -13.64 -0.81 -5.93
N ARG A 54 -14.53 -0.01 -5.34
CA ARG A 54 -15.88 0.21 -5.88
C ARG A 54 -15.86 0.95 -7.21
N ARG A 55 -14.98 1.91 -7.38
CA ARG A 55 -14.89 2.74 -8.60
C ARG A 55 -14.31 1.96 -9.79
N LEU A 56 -13.25 1.18 -9.55
CA LEU A 56 -12.52 0.48 -10.60
C LEU A 56 -13.21 -0.81 -11.05
N ASN A 57 -14.11 -1.37 -10.24
CA ASN A 57 -14.62 -2.70 -10.47
C ASN A 57 -16.12 -2.74 -10.71
N ARG A 58 -16.47 -3.28 -11.86
CA ARG A 58 -17.82 -3.64 -12.27
C ARG A 58 -17.78 -5.02 -12.89
N TYR A 59 -18.86 -5.77 -12.80
CA TYR A 59 -18.98 -7.02 -13.51
C TYR A 59 -20.20 -7.03 -14.42
N ALA A 60 -20.05 -7.63 -15.59
CA ALA A 60 -21.14 -7.76 -16.56
C ALA A 60 -21.92 -9.05 -16.33
N PHE A 61 -23.24 -8.93 -16.18
CA PHE A 61 -24.15 -10.07 -16.12
C PHE A 61 -25.48 -9.74 -16.81
N ALA A 62 -25.95 -10.64 -17.67
CA ALA A 62 -27.22 -10.52 -18.42
C ALA A 62 -27.38 -9.20 -19.19
N GLY A 63 -26.27 -8.65 -19.73
CA GLY A 63 -26.24 -7.40 -20.48
C GLY A 63 -26.24 -6.13 -19.63
N ALA A 64 -26.14 -6.24 -18.31
CA ALA A 64 -26.03 -5.12 -17.38
C ALA A 64 -24.67 -5.11 -16.66
N GLU A 65 -24.18 -3.91 -16.35
CA GLU A 65 -23.04 -3.71 -15.46
C GLU A 65 -23.54 -3.63 -14.01
N ASN A 66 -22.89 -4.38 -13.13
CA ASN A 66 -23.23 -4.49 -11.73
C ASN A 66 -22.05 -4.12 -10.84
N GLU A 67 -22.35 -3.60 -9.65
CA GLU A 67 -21.36 -3.35 -8.61
C GLU A 67 -21.07 -4.63 -7.82
N PHE A 68 -19.82 -4.80 -7.40
CA PHE A 68 -19.49 -5.82 -6.40
C PHE A 68 -20.22 -5.54 -5.08
N SER A 69 -20.66 -6.60 -4.43
CA SER A 69 -21.28 -6.51 -3.11
C SER A 69 -20.33 -5.88 -2.08
N ALA A 70 -20.88 -5.16 -1.11
CA ALA A 70 -20.09 -4.57 -0.04
C ALA A 70 -19.26 -5.63 0.72
N GLY A 71 -19.82 -6.83 0.90
CA GLY A 71 -19.11 -7.94 1.54
C GLY A 71 -17.87 -8.38 0.77
N ASN A 72 -17.93 -8.44 -0.56
CA ASN A 72 -16.78 -8.81 -1.37
C ASN A 72 -15.73 -7.68 -1.46
N ILE A 73 -16.14 -6.41 -1.41
CA ILE A 73 -15.20 -5.29 -1.29
C ILE A 73 -14.42 -5.37 0.03
N GLU A 74 -15.10 -5.58 1.16
CA GLU A 74 -14.43 -5.73 2.46
C GLU A 74 -13.51 -6.96 2.48
N ARG A 75 -13.97 -8.10 1.95
CA ARG A 75 -13.15 -9.31 1.83
C ARG A 75 -11.91 -9.08 0.97
N ALA A 76 -12.03 -8.33 -0.13
CA ALA A 76 -10.88 -7.99 -0.96
C ALA A 76 -9.84 -7.15 -0.19
N MET A 77 -10.27 -6.25 0.70
CA MET A 77 -9.38 -5.50 1.56
C MET A 77 -8.71 -6.38 2.63
N GLU A 78 -9.47 -7.30 3.24
CA GLU A 78 -8.97 -8.27 4.22
C GLU A 78 -7.91 -9.19 3.62
N ASP A 79 -8.12 -9.66 2.38
CA ASP A 79 -7.18 -10.52 1.65
C ASP A 79 -5.79 -9.87 1.46
N LEU A 80 -5.69 -8.53 1.43
CA LEU A 80 -4.42 -7.81 1.41
C LEU A 80 -3.80 -7.64 2.80
N ASP A 81 -4.58 -7.74 3.86
CA ASP A 81 -4.16 -7.54 5.26
C ASP A 81 -3.97 -8.88 6.02
N GLU A 82 -4.04 -10.01 5.29
CA GLU A 82 -3.89 -11.35 5.88
C GLU A 82 -2.54 -11.55 6.59
N PRO A 83 -2.53 -12.24 7.74
CA PRO A 83 -1.30 -12.62 8.41
C PRO A 83 -0.41 -13.52 7.55
N LEU A 84 0.91 -13.43 7.73
CA LEU A 84 1.94 -14.29 7.08
C LEU A 84 1.90 -15.74 7.59
N THR A 85 0.73 -16.41 7.54
CA THR A 85 0.56 -17.77 8.08
C THR A 85 1.34 -18.81 7.29
N ASP A 86 1.46 -18.64 5.98
CA ASP A 86 2.15 -19.56 5.07
C ASP A 86 3.65 -19.23 4.88
N GLY A 87 4.18 -18.32 5.70
CA GLY A 87 5.53 -17.80 5.57
C GLY A 87 5.62 -16.62 4.62
N LEU A 88 6.70 -15.85 4.78
CA LEU A 88 6.89 -14.55 4.13
C LEU A 88 6.84 -14.64 2.59
N VAL A 89 7.55 -15.57 1.99
CA VAL A 89 7.69 -15.69 0.54
C VAL A 89 6.34 -16.01 -0.12
N ARG A 90 5.64 -17.05 0.38
CA ARG A 90 4.34 -17.44 -0.21
C ARG A 90 3.26 -16.41 -0.04
N SER A 91 3.22 -15.74 1.10
CA SER A 91 2.24 -14.66 1.32
C SER A 91 2.53 -13.47 0.41
N SER A 92 3.81 -13.15 0.21
CA SER A 92 4.23 -12.09 -0.72
C SER A 92 3.87 -12.41 -2.17
N GLU A 93 4.10 -13.65 -2.62
CA GLU A 93 3.70 -14.10 -3.96
C GLU A 93 2.19 -13.98 -4.18
N LYS A 94 1.38 -14.43 -3.22
CA LYS A 94 -0.10 -14.33 -3.30
C LYS A 94 -0.58 -12.87 -3.42
N ILE A 95 0.00 -11.97 -2.62
CA ILE A 95 -0.35 -10.54 -2.68
C ILE A 95 0.12 -9.94 -4.00
N TYR A 96 1.34 -10.25 -4.45
CA TYR A 96 1.87 -9.78 -5.73
C TYR A 96 0.95 -10.21 -6.90
N ASP A 97 0.56 -11.48 -6.95
CA ASP A 97 -0.34 -12.00 -7.97
C ASP A 97 -1.71 -11.31 -7.92
N ALA A 98 -2.26 -11.09 -6.71
CA ALA A 98 -3.52 -10.39 -6.53
C ALA A 98 -3.45 -8.93 -7.03
N LEU A 99 -2.35 -8.23 -6.77
CA LEU A 99 -2.16 -6.85 -7.23
C LEU A 99 -1.94 -6.76 -8.75
N LEU A 100 -1.28 -7.77 -9.33
CA LEU A 100 -0.99 -7.80 -10.76
C LEU A 100 -2.19 -8.26 -11.59
N LEU A 101 -2.84 -9.36 -11.15
CA LEU A 101 -3.86 -10.07 -11.93
C LEU A 101 -5.29 -9.84 -11.41
N GLY A 102 -5.44 -9.25 -10.23
CA GLY A 102 -6.70 -9.22 -9.51
C GLY A 102 -7.00 -10.55 -8.81
N LYS A 103 -8.17 -10.62 -8.18
CA LYS A 103 -8.66 -11.81 -7.48
C LYS A 103 -10.15 -12.01 -7.76
N SER A 104 -10.56 -13.25 -7.94
CA SER A 104 -11.96 -13.57 -8.23
C SER A 104 -12.78 -13.69 -6.95
N TYR A 105 -13.96 -13.04 -6.95
CA TYR A 105 -14.93 -13.09 -5.84
C TYR A 105 -16.27 -13.56 -6.32
N PRO A 106 -16.98 -14.39 -5.51
CA PRO A 106 -18.30 -14.92 -5.87
C PRO A 106 -19.39 -13.86 -5.63
N GLU A 107 -20.19 -13.57 -6.65
CA GLU A 107 -21.38 -12.73 -6.55
C GLU A 107 -22.64 -13.54 -6.83
N THR A 108 -23.70 -13.24 -6.09
CA THR A 108 -25.01 -13.84 -6.34
C THR A 108 -25.71 -13.07 -7.45
N VAL A 109 -25.97 -13.73 -8.55
CA VAL A 109 -26.62 -13.19 -9.74
C VAL A 109 -28.01 -13.77 -9.92
N GLY A 110 -28.73 -13.38 -10.97
CA GLY A 110 -30.12 -13.75 -11.21
C GLY A 110 -30.47 -15.17 -10.84
N GLU A 111 -31.67 -15.37 -10.28
CA GLU A 111 -32.22 -16.66 -9.79
C GLU A 111 -31.38 -17.34 -8.69
N GLY A 112 -30.57 -16.55 -7.92
CA GLY A 112 -29.76 -17.07 -6.82
C GLY A 112 -28.54 -17.88 -7.26
N LYS A 113 -28.12 -17.81 -8.52
CA LYS A 113 -26.88 -18.43 -9.00
C LYS A 113 -25.66 -17.64 -8.49
N THR A 114 -24.59 -18.36 -8.17
CA THR A 114 -23.31 -17.75 -7.78
C THR A 114 -22.32 -17.89 -8.92
N LEU A 115 -21.76 -16.76 -9.37
CA LEU A 115 -20.70 -16.69 -10.36
C LEU A 115 -19.53 -15.91 -9.78
N SER A 116 -18.30 -16.26 -10.18
CA SER A 116 -17.11 -15.56 -9.75
C SER A 116 -16.68 -14.53 -10.82
N PHE A 117 -16.39 -13.32 -10.36
CA PHE A 117 -15.91 -12.22 -11.20
C PHE A 117 -14.59 -11.70 -10.67
N ASN A 118 -13.69 -11.30 -11.58
CA ASN A 118 -12.38 -10.77 -11.23
C ASN A 118 -12.50 -9.32 -10.74
N LEU A 119 -11.88 -9.04 -9.62
CA LEU A 119 -11.74 -7.71 -9.01
C LEU A 119 -10.28 -7.31 -9.07
N LYS A 120 -9.96 -6.17 -9.67
CA LYS A 120 -8.61 -5.62 -9.75
C LYS A 120 -8.37 -4.59 -8.64
N TYR A 121 -7.18 -4.61 -8.08
CA TYR A 121 -6.73 -3.67 -7.06
C TYR A 121 -6.07 -2.43 -7.65
N ILE A 122 -5.40 -2.60 -8.78
CA ILE A 122 -4.69 -1.57 -9.54
C ILE A 122 -5.10 -1.71 -11.01
N ASP A 123 -5.39 -0.60 -11.65
CA ASP A 123 -5.64 -0.56 -13.09
C ASP A 123 -4.32 -0.32 -13.82
N TRP A 124 -3.68 -1.41 -14.25
CA TRP A 124 -2.42 -1.35 -14.97
C TRP A 124 -2.55 -0.93 -16.44
N GLU A 125 -3.73 -1.17 -17.02
CA GLU A 125 -4.01 -0.82 -18.43
C GLU A 125 -4.28 0.68 -18.57
N HIS A 126 -4.93 1.27 -17.55
CA HIS A 126 -5.30 2.67 -17.48
C HIS A 126 -4.81 3.29 -16.16
N PRO A 127 -3.50 3.60 -16.05
CA PRO A 127 -2.91 4.13 -14.81
C PRO A 127 -3.58 5.39 -14.28
N GLU A 128 -4.14 6.20 -15.16
CA GLU A 128 -4.91 7.42 -14.84
C GLU A 128 -6.17 7.17 -14.01
N ASN A 129 -6.66 5.93 -14.00
CA ASN A 129 -7.78 5.52 -13.15
C ASN A 129 -7.37 5.30 -11.69
N ASN A 130 -6.08 5.21 -11.40
CA ASN A 130 -5.62 5.03 -10.03
C ASN A 130 -5.47 6.36 -9.29
N LEU A 131 -5.52 6.29 -7.96
CA LEU A 131 -5.18 7.40 -7.09
C LEU A 131 -3.77 7.21 -6.53
N PHE A 132 -2.95 8.23 -6.67
CA PHE A 132 -1.58 8.24 -6.18
C PHE A 132 -1.46 9.18 -4.99
N HIS A 133 -0.96 8.67 -3.87
CA HIS A 133 -0.77 9.47 -2.67
C HIS A 133 0.64 9.33 -2.14
N VAL A 134 1.09 10.36 -1.43
CA VAL A 134 2.37 10.40 -0.73
C VAL A 134 2.17 10.86 0.71
N THR A 135 2.87 10.24 1.64
CA THR A 135 2.94 10.67 3.03
C THR A 135 4.39 10.67 3.52
N GLU A 136 4.64 11.41 4.59
CA GLU A 136 5.92 11.41 5.29
C GLU A 136 5.80 10.75 6.67
N GLU A 137 6.93 10.25 7.22
CA GLU A 137 7.03 9.80 8.60
C GLU A 137 5.97 8.73 8.96
N PHE A 138 5.76 7.77 8.07
CA PHE A 138 4.72 6.75 8.19
C PHE A 138 5.12 5.67 9.20
N ALA A 139 4.76 5.89 10.48
CA ALA A 139 5.09 4.96 11.54
C ALA A 139 4.31 3.64 11.42
N VAL A 140 5.01 2.51 11.49
CA VAL A 140 4.46 1.15 11.48
C VAL A 140 5.02 0.38 12.67
N ASP A 141 4.14 -0.24 13.45
CA ASP A 141 4.51 -1.06 14.58
C ASP A 141 4.55 -2.54 14.18
N SER A 142 5.56 -3.26 14.63
CA SER A 142 5.64 -4.71 14.44
C SER A 142 4.64 -5.45 15.34
N ARG A 143 4.22 -6.64 14.92
CA ARG A 143 3.25 -7.44 15.69
C ARG A 143 3.77 -7.89 17.05
N ASP A 144 5.07 -8.04 17.20
CA ASP A 144 5.70 -8.38 18.50
C ASP A 144 5.80 -7.19 19.45
N LYS A 145 5.42 -5.97 19.02
CA LYS A 145 5.49 -4.71 19.78
C LYS A 145 6.90 -4.31 20.23
N LEU A 146 7.91 -4.99 19.73
CA LEU A 146 9.31 -4.73 20.11
C LEU A 146 10.01 -3.78 19.12
N HIS A 147 9.47 -3.68 17.92
CA HIS A 147 10.07 -2.91 16.84
C HIS A 147 9.05 -1.97 16.22
N ASN A 148 9.54 -0.83 15.75
CA ASN A 148 8.79 0.09 14.92
C ASN A 148 9.64 0.48 13.71
N ALA A 149 9.01 0.71 12.59
CA ALA A 149 9.62 1.31 11.40
C ALA A 149 8.94 2.65 11.13
N ARG A 150 9.72 3.62 10.68
CA ARG A 150 9.20 4.94 10.34
C ARG A 150 9.91 5.43 9.07
N PRO A 151 9.47 4.93 7.91
CA PRO A 151 9.96 5.39 6.62
C PRO A 151 9.79 6.89 6.45
N ASP A 152 10.77 7.54 5.82
CA ASP A 152 10.74 8.98 5.58
C ASP A 152 9.60 9.37 4.65
N ILE A 153 9.42 8.65 3.54
CA ILE A 153 8.35 8.87 2.57
C ILE A 153 7.77 7.52 2.13
N VAL A 154 6.43 7.44 2.08
CA VAL A 154 5.72 6.29 1.53
C VAL A 154 4.79 6.73 0.40
N LEU A 155 4.85 6.01 -0.72
CA LEU A 155 3.97 6.18 -1.87
C LEU A 155 2.87 5.15 -1.84
N PHE A 156 1.65 5.57 -2.18
CA PHE A 156 0.48 4.71 -2.25
C PHE A 156 -0.15 4.73 -3.63
N ILE A 157 -0.65 3.58 -4.06
CA ILE A 157 -1.56 3.43 -5.19
C ILE A 157 -2.89 2.90 -4.63
N ASN A 158 -3.97 3.63 -4.84
CA ASN A 158 -5.31 3.25 -4.38
C ASN A 158 -5.41 2.97 -2.87
N GLY A 159 -4.55 3.61 -2.06
CA GLY A 159 -4.48 3.37 -0.62
C GLY A 159 -3.64 2.16 -0.21
N ILE A 160 -2.98 1.48 -1.16
CA ILE A 160 -2.05 0.36 -0.95
C ILE A 160 -0.63 0.94 -0.96
N PRO A 161 0.21 0.72 0.08
CA PRO A 161 1.59 1.17 0.07
C PRO A 161 2.36 0.46 -1.04
N PHE A 162 3.02 1.25 -1.90
CA PHE A 162 3.66 0.74 -3.11
C PHE A 162 5.18 0.90 -3.12
N ALA A 163 5.67 2.01 -2.58
CA ALA A 163 7.11 2.26 -2.52
C ALA A 163 7.47 3.08 -1.27
N VAL A 164 8.71 2.90 -0.84
CA VAL A 164 9.32 3.65 0.27
C VAL A 164 10.55 4.38 -0.26
N ILE A 165 10.72 5.63 0.16
CA ILE A 165 11.89 6.44 -0.11
C ILE A 165 12.51 6.82 1.22
N GLU A 166 13.76 6.43 1.44
CA GLU A 166 14.60 6.86 2.56
C GLU A 166 15.46 8.04 2.13
N CYS A 167 15.32 9.12 2.84
CA CYS A 167 16.10 10.35 2.61
C CYS A 167 17.38 10.32 3.43
N LYS A 168 18.50 10.74 2.87
CA LYS A 168 19.79 10.84 3.58
C LYS A 168 20.45 12.17 3.31
N THR A 169 21.16 12.67 4.31
CA THR A 169 22.04 13.82 4.11
C THR A 169 23.21 13.44 3.21
N PRO A 170 23.76 14.38 2.43
CA PRO A 170 24.92 14.12 1.55
C PRO A 170 26.16 13.58 2.26
N GLN A 171 26.19 13.62 3.59
CA GLN A 171 27.31 13.16 4.42
C GLN A 171 27.24 11.65 4.76
N ILE A 172 26.11 10.99 4.45
CA ILE A 172 25.91 9.56 4.71
C ILE A 172 26.11 8.78 3.41
N SER A 173 26.85 7.66 3.49
CA SER A 173 27.14 6.85 2.30
C SER A 173 25.89 6.13 1.80
N VAL A 174 25.81 5.87 0.49
CA VAL A 174 24.70 5.12 -0.14
C VAL A 174 24.59 3.72 0.45
N GLU A 175 25.71 3.10 0.83
CA GLU A 175 25.74 1.75 1.45
C GLU A 175 24.93 1.72 2.75
N GLN A 176 25.04 2.75 3.60
CA GLN A 176 24.27 2.82 4.85
C GLN A 176 22.77 2.98 4.60
N ALA A 177 22.38 3.72 3.55
CA ALA A 177 20.97 3.84 3.16
C ALA A 177 20.41 2.50 2.65
N VAL A 178 21.20 1.76 1.86
CA VAL A 178 20.84 0.42 1.37
C VAL A 178 20.71 -0.56 2.54
N GLU A 179 21.64 -0.57 3.49
CA GLU A 179 21.57 -1.43 4.68
C GLU A 179 20.33 -1.14 5.54
N GLN A 180 19.95 0.14 5.69
CA GLN A 180 18.72 0.51 6.39
C GLN A 180 17.49 -0.01 5.68
N ASN A 181 17.42 0.14 4.35
CA ASN A 181 16.32 -0.41 3.56
C ASN A 181 16.22 -1.93 3.66
N ILE A 182 17.35 -2.65 3.56
CA ILE A 182 17.40 -4.10 3.73
C ILE A 182 16.92 -4.51 5.13
N ARG A 183 17.34 -3.80 6.17
CA ARG A 183 16.90 -4.06 7.54
C ARG A 183 15.40 -3.82 7.72
N ASN A 184 14.87 -2.75 7.11
CA ASN A 184 13.44 -2.45 7.16
C ASN A 184 12.58 -3.50 6.42
N GLN A 185 13.18 -4.32 5.56
CA GLN A 185 12.52 -5.42 4.86
C GLN A 185 12.53 -6.74 5.67
N GLN A 186 13.12 -6.77 6.86
CA GLN A 186 13.12 -7.96 7.69
C GLN A 186 11.73 -8.22 8.28
N LYS A 187 11.39 -9.51 8.43
CA LYS A 187 10.07 -10.00 8.84
C LYS A 187 9.53 -9.35 10.12
N GLU A 188 10.44 -8.94 11.01
CA GLU A 188 10.09 -8.37 12.30
C GLU A 188 9.56 -6.93 12.21
N TYR A 189 9.85 -6.21 11.10
CA TYR A 189 9.61 -4.77 10.99
C TYR A 189 8.42 -4.38 10.13
N ILE A 190 7.97 -5.24 9.20
CA ILE A 190 7.05 -4.82 8.14
C ILE A 190 5.82 -5.74 8.03
N PRO A 191 4.60 -5.18 7.94
CA PRO A 191 3.40 -5.92 7.57
C PRO A 191 3.50 -6.50 6.15
N PRO A 192 2.78 -7.60 5.85
CA PRO A 192 2.90 -8.38 4.61
C PRO A 192 2.82 -7.56 3.32
N VAL A 193 1.87 -6.64 3.25
CA VAL A 193 1.64 -5.79 2.06
C VAL A 193 2.84 -4.89 1.74
N SER A 194 3.44 -4.29 2.77
CA SER A 194 4.60 -3.42 2.59
C SER A 194 5.83 -4.19 2.08
N TYR A 195 5.94 -5.46 2.44
CA TYR A 195 7.08 -6.28 2.04
C TYR A 195 7.09 -6.62 0.56
N THR A 196 5.93 -6.88 -0.04
CA THR A 196 5.80 -7.20 -1.47
C THR A 196 6.24 -6.07 -2.38
N HIS A 197 6.08 -4.83 -1.94
CA HIS A 197 6.35 -3.66 -2.77
C HIS A 197 7.77 -3.10 -2.62
N LEU A 198 8.46 -3.47 -1.55
CA LEU A 198 9.83 -3.01 -1.31
C LEU A 198 10.90 -3.87 -1.98
N THR A 199 10.55 -5.07 -2.43
CA THR A 199 11.43 -5.92 -3.22
C THR A 199 11.26 -5.61 -4.71
N LEU A 200 11.97 -4.60 -5.20
CA LEU A 200 12.16 -4.45 -6.63
C LEU A 200 12.88 -5.72 -7.13
N PRO A 201 12.40 -6.36 -8.21
CA PRO A 201 13.12 -7.48 -8.79
C PRO A 201 14.51 -7.02 -9.20
N ARG A 202 15.50 -7.83 -8.89
CA ARG A 202 16.91 -7.62 -9.30
C ARG A 202 17.05 -7.71 -10.81
#